data_f173375bb9b882c444cc18fb566e409f
#
_entry.id   f173375bb9b882c444cc18fb566e409f
#
_cell.length_a   1.000
_cell.length_b   1.000
_cell.length_c   1.000
_cell.angle_alpha   90.00
_cell.angle_beta   90.00
_cell.angle_gamma   90.00
#
_symmetry.space_group_name_H-M   'P 1'
#
loop_
_entity.id
_entity.type
_entity.pdbx_description
1 polymer ?
#
loop_
_entity_poly.entity_id
_entity_poly.type
_entity_poly.pdbx_seq_one_letter_code
_entity_poly.pdbx_strand_id
1 'polypeptide(L)'
;MNRSEPREQRRRLLGAPLAALAGSLLLPARRAHAQQKATLLARVVTRVPAEPEDPAWQSADALDVPLSPQAVVKPRRYKASIAGVAVRALYDENRLALRLEWRDAASDAMKGGTSAFRDALALEFPSNPKTGIPFFGMGEPDRPVTIYQWKSDWQPAPNDDVDERYPNMTVDWYPFSGRGPGEIAEPSDYASKDGDKAFLTSWAAGNTLADPALQAQRSVEKLQARGFGSIAAAAPDRQDGEATAVWKDGAWMAVVSIPRAQEQFTFARGQTVPVAFAAWDGAQRERGAEKAISTWYFLSLEEPVGVVTYAAPLLAVAGVAAVELAGLRRLRARRGAQTGGA
;
A
#
# COMPACT_ATOMS: atom_id res chain seq x y z
N MET A 1 56.02 -24.53 -60.89
CA MET A 1 55.73 -25.50 -61.99
C MET A 1 54.26 -25.80 -61.92
N ASN A 2 53.65 -25.26 -62.81
CA ASN A 2 52.75 -25.65 -63.88
C ASN A 2 51.30 -25.86 -63.44
N ARG A 3 50.44 -24.92 -63.80
CA ARG A 3 49.47 -24.91 -64.91
C ARG A 3 48.41 -25.99 -64.73
N SER A 4 47.12 -25.79 -64.81
CA SER A 4 46.34 -24.98 -65.77
C SER A 4 44.87 -25.09 -65.42
N GLU A 5 44.16 -24.03 -65.53
CA GLU A 5 42.72 -23.96 -65.88
C GLU A 5 42.53 -24.58 -67.31
N PRO A 6 41.32 -24.88 -67.83
CA PRO A 6 40.20 -23.96 -67.90
C PRO A 6 38.76 -24.58 -68.09
N ARG A 7 37.80 -23.71 -67.91
CA ARG A 7 36.60 -23.44 -68.76
C ARG A 7 35.40 -24.38 -68.87
N GLU A 8 34.27 -23.72 -68.61
CA GLU A 8 32.97 -23.75 -69.35
C GLU A 8 31.98 -24.88 -69.06
N GLN A 9 30.82 -24.61 -68.56
CA GLN A 9 29.68 -24.22 -69.38
C GLN A 9 28.46 -23.86 -68.63
N ARG A 10 27.83 -22.80 -69.07
CA ARG A 10 26.53 -22.29 -68.78
C ARG A 10 25.38 -23.25 -69.04
N ARG A 11 24.28 -23.00 -68.39
CA ARG A 11 22.86 -23.30 -68.68
C ARG A 11 22.25 -24.47 -67.93
N ARG A 12 21.43 -24.15 -66.98
CA ARG A 12 19.95 -24.26 -67.10
C ARG A 12 19.26 -23.67 -65.92
N LEU A 13 18.53 -22.59 -66.16
CA LEU A 13 17.45 -22.07 -65.37
C LEU A 13 16.31 -23.10 -65.37
N LEU A 14 15.54 -23.00 -64.24
CA LEU A 14 14.16 -23.42 -64.01
C LEU A 14 13.99 -24.55 -63.00
N GLY A 15 13.29 -24.20 -61.91
CA GLY A 15 12.65 -25.17 -61.03
C GLY A 15 13.12 -25.19 -59.59
N ALA A 16 13.00 -24.13 -58.85
CA ALA A 16 13.04 -24.21 -57.40
C ALA A 16 11.61 -24.28 -56.86
N PRO A 17 11.23 -25.31 -56.09
CA PRO A 17 9.96 -25.30 -55.39
C PRO A 17 10.08 -24.40 -54.15
N LEU A 18 9.11 -23.52 -53.98
CA LEU A 18 8.76 -22.81 -52.76
C LEU A 18 8.34 -23.82 -51.65
N ALA A 19 9.31 -24.38 -50.93
CA ALA A 19 9.02 -25.25 -49.78
C ALA A 19 10.18 -25.25 -48.78
N ALA A 20 10.58 -24.07 -48.29
CA ALA A 20 11.57 -23.99 -47.20
C ALA A 20 11.42 -22.68 -46.42
N LEU A 21 10.21 -22.39 -45.93
CA LEU A 21 9.96 -21.25 -45.00
C LEU A 21 8.90 -21.59 -43.94
N ALA A 22 8.99 -22.79 -43.37
CA ALA A 22 8.12 -23.19 -42.26
C ALA A 22 8.88 -24.00 -41.19
N GLY A 23 10.14 -23.67 -40.94
CA GLY A 23 10.94 -24.47 -40.02
C GLY A 23 11.89 -23.72 -39.11
N SER A 24 11.56 -22.50 -38.64
CA SER A 24 12.49 -21.78 -37.74
C SER A 24 11.77 -20.74 -36.85
N LEU A 25 10.73 -21.14 -36.16
CA LEU A 25 10.13 -20.32 -35.09
C LEU A 25 9.72 -21.17 -33.89
N LEU A 26 10.51 -22.17 -33.55
CA LEU A 26 10.55 -22.77 -32.23
C LEU A 26 11.80 -22.27 -31.50
N LEU A 27 11.92 -20.96 -31.37
CA LEU A 27 12.75 -20.40 -30.31
C LEU A 27 12.05 -20.77 -28.99
N PRO A 28 12.79 -21.41 -28.02
CA PRO A 28 12.24 -21.63 -26.73
C PRO A 28 11.80 -20.24 -26.22
N ALA A 29 10.52 -20.11 -25.90
CA ALA A 29 10.02 -18.95 -25.22
C ALA A 29 10.89 -18.79 -23.96
N ARG A 30 11.93 -17.95 -24.05
CA ARG A 30 12.55 -17.40 -22.85
C ARG A 30 11.36 -16.90 -22.03
N ARG A 31 11.13 -17.53 -20.89
CA ARG A 31 10.28 -16.98 -19.87
C ARG A 31 10.76 -15.54 -19.71
N ALA A 32 10.05 -14.60 -20.31
CA ALA A 32 10.16 -13.23 -19.95
C ALA A 32 9.90 -13.25 -18.45
N HIS A 33 10.92 -12.96 -17.65
CA HIS A 33 10.70 -12.61 -16.26
C HIS A 33 9.74 -11.45 -16.38
N ALA A 34 8.49 -11.70 -16.00
CA ALA A 34 7.48 -10.65 -15.95
C ALA A 34 8.14 -9.53 -15.13
N GLN A 35 8.42 -8.42 -15.79
CA GLN A 35 9.02 -7.27 -15.16
C GLN A 35 8.07 -6.91 -14.02
N GLN A 36 8.49 -7.17 -12.78
CA GLN A 36 7.65 -7.07 -11.61
C GLN A 36 7.07 -5.64 -11.61
N LYS A 37 5.78 -5.56 -11.65
CA LYS A 37 5.06 -4.29 -11.77
C LYS A 37 5.43 -3.46 -10.52
N ALA A 38 6.31 -2.49 -10.66
CA ALA A 38 6.79 -1.68 -9.54
C ALA A 38 5.77 -0.64 -9.07
N THR A 39 4.60 -0.56 -9.75
CA THR A 39 3.57 0.45 -9.50
C THR A 39 2.28 -0.21 -9.01
N LEU A 40 1.84 0.21 -7.84
CA LEU A 40 0.55 -0.10 -7.25
C LEU A 40 -0.48 0.91 -7.77
N LEU A 41 -1.51 0.43 -8.46
CA LEU A 41 -2.61 1.28 -8.93
C LEU A 41 -3.76 1.24 -7.93
N ALA A 42 -4.05 2.37 -7.29
CA ALA A 42 -5.23 2.54 -6.46
C ALA A 42 -6.45 2.79 -7.36
N ARG A 43 -7.47 1.91 -7.26
CA ARG A 43 -8.72 2.05 -8.00
C ARG A 43 -9.69 2.98 -7.28
N VAL A 44 -10.49 3.70 -8.06
CA VAL A 44 -11.51 4.59 -7.50
C VAL A 44 -12.73 3.80 -7.04
N VAL A 45 -13.22 4.13 -5.85
CA VAL A 45 -14.48 3.60 -5.28
C VAL A 45 -15.31 4.75 -4.70
N THR A 46 -16.60 4.51 -4.48
CA THR A 46 -17.48 5.51 -3.84
C THR A 46 -17.10 5.76 -2.39
N ARG A 47 -16.70 4.69 -1.68
CA ARG A 47 -16.21 4.70 -0.30
C ARG A 47 -15.20 3.58 -0.13
N VAL A 48 -14.06 3.87 0.49
CA VAL A 48 -13.08 2.85 0.81
C VAL A 48 -13.64 1.88 1.87
N PRO A 49 -13.49 0.56 1.66
CA PRO A 49 -13.94 -0.42 2.64
C PRO A 49 -13.01 -0.42 3.86
N ALA A 50 -13.60 -0.59 5.05
CA ALA A 50 -12.86 -0.74 6.29
C ALA A 50 -12.41 -2.20 6.51
N GLU A 51 -13.22 -3.16 6.04
CA GLU A 51 -12.99 -4.59 6.30
C GLU A 51 -12.07 -5.23 5.25
N PRO A 52 -11.11 -6.07 5.68
CA PRO A 52 -10.18 -6.74 4.77
C PRO A 52 -10.84 -7.73 3.80
N GLU A 53 -11.98 -8.32 4.19
CA GLU A 53 -12.71 -9.31 3.40
C GLU A 53 -13.78 -8.70 2.48
N ASP A 54 -13.91 -7.36 2.44
CA ASP A 54 -14.89 -6.68 1.58
C ASP A 54 -14.66 -7.02 0.10
N PRO A 55 -15.73 -7.41 -0.64
CA PRO A 55 -15.63 -7.76 -2.06
C PRO A 55 -15.07 -6.64 -2.96
N ALA A 56 -15.19 -5.37 -2.57
CA ALA A 56 -14.66 -4.24 -3.33
C ALA A 56 -13.15 -4.36 -3.61
N TRP A 57 -12.40 -5.05 -2.73
CA TRP A 57 -10.97 -5.30 -2.92
C TRP A 57 -10.63 -6.12 -4.16
N GLN A 58 -11.59 -6.88 -4.70
CA GLN A 58 -11.39 -7.66 -5.93
C GLN A 58 -11.26 -6.76 -7.16
N SER A 59 -11.70 -5.51 -7.09
CA SER A 59 -11.57 -4.54 -8.20
C SER A 59 -10.14 -4.02 -8.36
N ALA A 60 -9.30 -4.13 -7.34
CA ALA A 60 -7.91 -3.68 -7.36
C ALA A 60 -6.95 -4.83 -7.66
N ASP A 61 -5.99 -4.59 -8.54
CA ASP A 61 -4.91 -5.54 -8.82
C ASP A 61 -3.99 -5.67 -7.59
N ALA A 62 -3.56 -6.89 -7.29
CA ALA A 62 -2.55 -7.11 -6.26
C ALA A 62 -1.15 -6.81 -6.80
N LEU A 63 -0.34 -6.19 -5.95
CA LEU A 63 1.10 -6.04 -6.13
C LEU A 63 1.81 -6.88 -5.08
N ASP A 64 2.60 -7.86 -5.50
CA ASP A 64 3.46 -8.62 -4.60
C ASP A 64 4.75 -7.83 -4.33
N VAL A 65 4.96 -7.50 -3.07
CA VAL A 65 6.11 -6.75 -2.59
C VAL A 65 7.01 -7.68 -1.78
N PRO A 66 8.17 -8.09 -2.31
CA PRO A 66 9.15 -8.85 -1.54
C PRO A 66 9.77 -7.98 -0.45
N LEU A 67 9.97 -8.58 0.72
CA LEU A 67 10.62 -7.96 1.85
C LEU A 67 11.99 -8.60 2.09
N SER A 68 12.95 -7.75 2.42
CA SER A 68 14.31 -8.13 2.77
C SER A 68 14.57 -7.88 4.25
N PRO A 69 15.43 -8.68 4.91
CA PRO A 69 15.77 -8.42 6.31
C PRO A 69 16.52 -7.10 6.43
N GLN A 70 16.22 -6.32 7.46
CA GLN A 70 16.95 -5.10 7.77
C GLN A 70 18.35 -5.43 8.29
N ALA A 71 19.40 -5.13 7.53
CA ALA A 71 20.79 -5.41 7.85
C ALA A 71 21.68 -4.15 7.97
N VAL A 72 21.10 -2.96 7.84
CA VAL A 72 21.85 -1.68 7.82
C VAL A 72 22.17 -1.22 9.25
N VAL A 73 21.17 -1.21 10.13
CA VAL A 73 21.27 -0.68 11.50
C VAL A 73 21.23 -1.81 12.52
N LYS A 74 21.97 -1.68 13.60
CA LYS A 74 21.93 -2.65 14.72
C LYS A 74 20.67 -2.43 15.58
N PRO A 75 20.04 -3.51 16.08
CA PRO A 75 20.34 -4.90 15.80
C PRO A 75 19.95 -5.29 14.37
N ARG A 76 20.79 -6.09 13.71
CA ARG A 76 20.62 -6.51 12.32
C ARG A 76 19.88 -7.83 12.21
N ARG A 77 19.04 -7.94 11.18
CA ARG A 77 18.46 -9.22 10.76
C ARG A 77 19.13 -9.66 9.45
N TYR A 78 19.35 -10.94 9.30
CA TYR A 78 19.96 -11.52 8.09
C TYR A 78 19.01 -12.48 7.37
N LYS A 79 17.85 -12.76 7.97
CA LYS A 79 16.76 -13.54 7.40
C LYS A 79 15.46 -12.81 7.68
N ALA A 80 14.66 -12.59 6.65
CA ALA A 80 13.32 -12.06 6.81
C ALA A 80 12.39 -13.16 7.36
N SER A 81 11.63 -12.86 8.38
CA SER A 81 10.58 -13.73 8.91
C SER A 81 9.36 -13.67 7.99
N ILE A 82 9.01 -12.47 7.56
CA ILE A 82 7.96 -12.19 6.57
C ILE A 82 8.64 -11.91 5.23
N ALA A 83 8.47 -12.83 4.27
CA ALA A 83 9.17 -12.78 2.98
C ALA A 83 8.57 -11.76 2.00
N GLY A 84 7.32 -11.35 2.20
CA GLY A 84 6.65 -10.41 1.31
C GLY A 84 5.23 -10.10 1.76
N VAL A 85 4.66 -9.07 1.14
CA VAL A 85 3.29 -8.63 1.37
C VAL A 85 2.60 -8.42 0.02
N ALA A 86 1.38 -8.95 -0.15
CA ALA A 86 0.52 -8.66 -1.27
C ALA A 86 -0.31 -7.40 -0.94
N VAL A 87 -0.26 -6.40 -1.81
CA VAL A 87 -0.85 -5.09 -1.57
C VAL A 87 -1.88 -4.77 -2.64
N ARG A 88 -3.08 -4.35 -2.22
CA ARG A 88 -4.11 -3.77 -3.08
C ARG A 88 -4.40 -2.36 -2.60
N ALA A 89 -4.81 -1.47 -3.49
CA ALA A 89 -5.13 -0.09 -3.12
C ALA A 89 -6.45 0.36 -3.72
N LEU A 90 -7.26 1.01 -2.89
CA LEU A 90 -8.50 1.68 -3.27
C LEU A 90 -8.49 3.10 -2.72
N TYR A 91 -9.18 4.01 -3.41
CA TYR A 91 -9.33 5.37 -2.91
C TYR A 91 -10.73 5.91 -3.21
N ASP A 92 -11.20 6.79 -2.34
CA ASP A 92 -12.39 7.61 -2.55
C ASP A 92 -12.01 9.10 -2.60
N GLU A 93 -12.97 9.97 -2.41
CA GLU A 93 -12.75 11.42 -2.44
C GLU A 93 -11.78 11.89 -1.35
N ASN A 94 -11.85 11.30 -0.15
CA ASN A 94 -11.16 11.77 1.04
C ASN A 94 -10.03 10.85 1.50
N ARG A 95 -10.15 9.56 1.26
CA ARG A 95 -9.26 8.55 1.83
C ARG A 95 -8.59 7.67 0.77
N LEU A 96 -7.42 7.21 1.12
CA LEU A 96 -6.66 6.17 0.43
C LEU A 96 -6.56 4.98 1.39
N ALA A 97 -6.95 3.80 0.94
CA ALA A 97 -6.86 2.59 1.72
C ALA A 97 -6.00 1.55 1.00
N LEU A 98 -5.10 0.92 1.75
CA LEU A 98 -4.28 -0.19 1.29
C LEU A 98 -4.68 -1.45 2.07
N ARG A 99 -5.03 -2.50 1.33
CA ARG A 99 -5.20 -3.84 1.89
C ARG A 99 -3.91 -4.62 1.71
N LEU A 100 -3.41 -5.12 2.82
CA LEU A 100 -2.12 -5.80 2.93
C LEU A 100 -2.36 -7.23 3.41
N GLU A 101 -1.74 -8.19 2.75
CA GLU A 101 -1.86 -9.60 3.11
C GLU A 101 -0.48 -10.23 3.17
N TRP A 102 -0.16 -10.90 4.30
CA TRP A 102 1.11 -11.59 4.47
C TRP A 102 0.94 -12.88 5.24
N ARG A 103 1.83 -13.82 4.98
CA ARG A 103 1.88 -15.09 5.72
C ARG A 103 2.50 -14.89 7.08
N ASP A 104 1.81 -15.40 8.09
CA ASP A 104 2.24 -15.42 9.47
C ASP A 104 1.63 -16.64 10.16
N ALA A 105 2.47 -17.51 10.72
CA ALA A 105 2.00 -18.76 11.28
C ALA A 105 1.23 -18.60 12.60
N ALA A 106 1.43 -17.48 13.28
CA ALA A 106 0.79 -17.17 14.55
C ALA A 106 0.21 -15.77 14.55
N SER A 107 -0.76 -15.51 15.40
CA SER A 107 -1.28 -14.17 15.68
C SER A 107 -0.71 -13.70 17.00
N ASP A 108 0.30 -12.85 16.94
CA ASP A 108 0.95 -12.28 18.10
C ASP A 108 0.36 -10.90 18.44
N ALA A 109 -0.78 -10.90 19.13
CA ALA A 109 -1.55 -9.70 19.50
C ALA A 109 -1.63 -9.46 21.02
N MET A 110 -0.82 -10.18 21.81
CA MET A 110 -0.87 -10.06 23.27
C MET A 110 -0.23 -8.78 23.78
N LYS A 111 -0.93 -8.09 24.68
CA LYS A 111 -0.43 -6.96 25.45
C LYS A 111 0.19 -7.44 26.77
N GLY A 112 1.19 -6.70 27.26
CA GLY A 112 1.55 -6.68 28.67
C GLY A 112 2.62 -7.62 29.16
N GLY A 113 3.28 -8.42 28.32
CA GLY A 113 4.43 -9.22 28.73
C GLY A 113 5.77 -8.64 28.28
N THR A 114 6.82 -8.66 29.09
CA THR A 114 8.17 -8.22 28.72
C THR A 114 8.80 -9.09 27.62
N SER A 115 8.28 -10.28 27.42
CA SER A 115 8.68 -11.24 26.38
C SER A 115 7.66 -11.36 25.25
N ALA A 116 6.54 -10.66 25.32
CA ALA A 116 5.53 -10.62 24.26
C ALA A 116 5.89 -9.55 23.24
N PHE A 117 5.96 -9.93 21.99
CA PHE A 117 6.20 -9.04 20.85
C PHE A 117 5.00 -9.15 19.93
N ARG A 118 4.66 -8.03 19.29
CA ARG A 118 3.48 -7.92 18.45
C ARG A 118 3.81 -8.12 16.99
N ASP A 119 2.84 -8.60 16.23
CA ASP A 119 2.85 -8.46 14.80
C ASP A 119 2.57 -7.00 14.43
N ALA A 120 3.27 -6.52 13.45
CA ALA A 120 3.07 -5.15 12.97
C ALA A 120 3.42 -5.03 11.48
N LEU A 121 2.82 -4.03 10.85
CA LEU A 121 3.12 -3.64 9.49
C LEU A 121 3.10 -2.12 9.37
N ALA A 122 4.01 -1.56 8.58
CA ALA A 122 4.09 -0.13 8.35
C ALA A 122 4.11 0.22 6.86
N LEU A 123 3.46 1.35 6.55
CA LEU A 123 3.53 2.07 5.29
C LEU A 123 4.42 3.29 5.50
N GLU A 124 5.37 3.51 4.62
CA GLU A 124 6.24 4.69 4.65
C GLU A 124 6.09 5.49 3.37
N PHE A 125 5.92 6.80 3.48
CA PHE A 125 5.81 7.75 2.38
C PHE A 125 6.77 8.91 2.60
N PRO A 126 7.32 9.55 1.55
CA PRO A 126 7.96 10.85 1.69
C PRO A 126 7.00 11.86 2.31
N SER A 127 7.40 12.59 3.35
CA SER A 127 6.55 13.64 3.93
C SER A 127 6.24 14.74 2.92
N ASN A 128 7.17 14.97 1.97
CA ASN A 128 6.95 15.82 0.81
C ASN A 128 7.56 15.17 -0.46
N PRO A 129 6.76 14.53 -1.31
CA PRO A 129 7.25 13.89 -2.54
C PRO A 129 7.93 14.85 -3.53
N LYS A 130 7.69 16.16 -3.42
CA LYS A 130 8.28 17.19 -4.31
C LYS A 130 9.77 17.43 -4.02
N THR A 131 10.25 17.08 -2.84
CA THR A 131 11.66 17.23 -2.47
C THR A 131 12.56 16.10 -2.96
N GLY A 132 11.98 15.13 -3.67
CA GLY A 132 12.67 13.94 -4.15
C GLY A 132 12.39 12.71 -3.26
N ILE A 133 12.95 11.57 -3.68
CA ILE A 133 12.77 10.29 -2.98
C ILE A 133 13.80 10.22 -1.84
N PRO A 134 13.36 10.11 -0.58
CA PRO A 134 14.28 9.95 0.56
C PRO A 134 14.85 8.52 0.61
N PHE A 135 15.79 8.29 1.52
CA PHE A 135 16.24 6.95 1.81
C PHE A 135 15.08 6.12 2.43
N PHE A 136 14.83 4.92 1.89
CA PHE A 136 13.69 4.06 2.30
C PHE A 136 13.81 3.50 3.74
N GLY A 137 14.96 3.65 4.36
CA GLY A 137 15.18 3.26 5.74
C GLY A 137 15.04 4.46 6.68
N MET A 138 13.83 4.97 6.91
CA MET A 138 13.51 6.02 7.88
C MET A 138 13.82 7.47 7.40
N GLY A 139 13.95 7.71 6.10
CA GLY A 139 14.19 9.03 5.56
C GLY A 139 15.59 9.61 5.83
N GLU A 140 15.70 10.92 5.66
CA GLU A 140 16.92 11.73 5.84
C GLU A 140 16.56 13.08 6.48
N PRO A 141 17.52 13.81 7.07
CA PRO A 141 17.23 15.08 7.74
C PRO A 141 16.46 16.10 6.88
N ASP A 142 16.83 16.23 5.60
CA ASP A 142 16.22 17.18 4.67
C ASP A 142 15.04 16.60 3.89
N ARG A 143 14.87 15.28 3.94
CA ARG A 143 13.80 14.53 3.28
C ARG A 143 13.14 13.55 4.26
N PRO A 144 12.32 14.07 5.17
CA PRO A 144 11.64 13.23 6.17
C PRO A 144 10.60 12.31 5.52
N VAL A 145 10.24 11.28 6.28
CA VAL A 145 9.19 10.34 5.92
C VAL A 145 8.06 10.35 6.95
N THR A 146 6.85 10.09 6.47
CA THR A 146 5.68 9.82 7.29
C THR A 146 5.39 8.33 7.23
N ILE A 147 5.17 7.74 8.40
CA ILE A 147 4.96 6.31 8.56
C ILE A 147 3.61 6.09 9.23
N TYR A 148 2.83 5.15 8.70
CA TYR A 148 1.63 4.64 9.34
C TYR A 148 1.90 3.18 9.74
N GLN A 149 2.01 2.93 11.04
CA GLN A 149 2.31 1.62 11.58
C GLN A 149 1.06 1.01 12.23
N TRP A 150 0.54 -0.06 11.62
CA TRP A 150 -0.44 -0.92 12.25
C TRP A 150 0.24 -1.85 13.27
N LYS A 151 -0.44 -2.08 14.39
CA LYS A 151 0.02 -2.92 15.49
C LYS A 151 -1.10 -3.86 15.93
N SER A 152 -0.83 -5.13 15.98
CA SER A 152 -1.82 -6.16 16.31
C SER A 152 -2.42 -6.01 17.71
N ASP A 153 -1.60 -5.61 18.68
CA ASP A 153 -2.01 -5.40 20.07
C ASP A 153 -2.75 -4.08 20.33
N TRP A 154 -2.86 -3.22 19.31
CA TRP A 154 -3.65 -1.99 19.36
C TRP A 154 -5.06 -2.19 18.76
N GLN A 155 -5.34 -3.33 18.16
CA GLN A 155 -6.70 -3.63 17.75
C GLN A 155 -7.59 -3.73 18.99
N PRO A 156 -8.78 -3.11 18.95
CA PRO A 156 -9.74 -3.29 20.02
C PRO A 156 -10.11 -4.79 20.07
N ALA A 157 -9.55 -5.50 21.03
CA ALA A 157 -10.08 -6.81 21.37
C ALA A 157 -11.29 -6.56 22.27
N PRO A 158 -12.47 -7.09 21.94
CA PRO A 158 -13.56 -7.08 22.89
C PRO A 158 -13.06 -7.77 24.16
N ASN A 159 -13.12 -7.10 25.30
CA ASN A 159 -12.80 -7.62 26.63
C ASN A 159 -11.31 -7.96 26.90
N ASP A 160 -10.35 -7.22 26.36
CA ASP A 160 -8.96 -7.33 26.81
C ASP A 160 -8.75 -6.45 28.07
N ASP A 161 -9.45 -6.78 29.13
CA ASP A 161 -9.28 -6.13 30.44
C ASP A 161 -8.08 -6.75 31.15
N VAL A 162 -7.12 -5.91 31.51
CA VAL A 162 -5.92 -6.35 32.24
C VAL A 162 -6.31 -6.91 33.61
N ASP A 163 -7.33 -6.37 34.24
CA ASP A 163 -7.80 -6.83 35.55
C ASP A 163 -8.46 -8.20 35.48
N GLU A 164 -9.19 -8.52 34.39
CA GLU A 164 -9.72 -9.86 34.16
C GLU A 164 -8.59 -10.89 33.92
N ARG A 165 -7.53 -10.47 33.23
CA ARG A 165 -6.40 -11.34 32.94
C ARG A 165 -5.51 -11.60 34.17
N TYR A 166 -5.42 -10.62 35.05
CA TYR A 166 -4.59 -10.65 36.26
C TYR A 166 -5.41 -10.29 37.52
N PRO A 167 -6.37 -11.14 37.93
CA PRO A 167 -7.32 -10.80 38.99
C PRO A 167 -6.68 -10.57 40.37
N ASN A 168 -5.43 -10.94 40.55
CA ASN A 168 -4.66 -10.70 41.76
C ASN A 168 -3.62 -9.58 41.60
N MET A 169 -3.71 -8.79 40.55
CA MET A 169 -2.84 -7.65 40.35
C MET A 169 -3.11 -6.60 41.43
N THR A 170 -2.05 -6.07 42.03
CA THR A 170 -2.15 -4.92 42.95
C THR A 170 -1.53 -3.71 42.31
N VAL A 171 -2.15 -2.55 42.54
CA VAL A 171 -1.63 -1.26 42.08
C VAL A 171 -0.70 -0.69 43.14
N ASP A 172 0.55 -0.38 42.76
CA ASP A 172 1.48 0.31 43.65
C ASP A 172 1.02 1.73 43.90
N TRP A 173 0.98 2.11 45.17
CA TRP A 173 0.70 3.47 45.58
C TRP A 173 1.99 4.30 45.67
N TYR A 174 1.98 5.46 45.07
CA TYR A 174 3.12 6.38 45.08
C TYR A 174 2.84 7.58 45.98
N PRO A 175 3.65 7.83 47.02
CA PRO A 175 3.45 8.89 47.99
C PRO A 175 3.39 10.30 47.38
N PHE A 176 4.02 10.51 46.26
CA PHE A 176 4.04 11.80 45.57
C PHE A 176 2.75 12.14 44.80
N SER A 177 1.81 11.22 44.73
CA SER A 177 0.51 11.48 44.13
C SER A 177 -0.38 12.44 44.98
N GLY A 178 0.00 12.64 46.24
CA GLY A 178 -0.80 13.46 47.18
C GLY A 178 -2.02 12.76 47.76
N ARG A 179 -2.26 11.50 47.39
CA ARG A 179 -3.33 10.63 47.89
C ARG A 179 -2.81 9.51 48.77
N GLY A 180 -3.57 9.16 49.81
CA GLY A 180 -3.26 8.07 50.72
C GLY A 180 -3.78 6.70 50.25
N PRO A 181 -3.30 5.60 50.86
CA PRO A 181 -3.84 4.27 50.62
C PRO A 181 -5.35 4.25 50.91
N GLY A 182 -6.14 3.75 49.96
CA GLY A 182 -7.61 3.71 50.08
C GLY A 182 -8.36 4.95 49.63
N GLU A 183 -7.67 6.01 49.22
CA GLU A 183 -8.32 7.20 48.62
C GLU A 183 -8.58 7.02 47.12
N ILE A 184 -8.00 5.99 46.52
CA ILE A 184 -8.22 5.59 45.13
C ILE A 184 -9.11 4.36 45.19
N ALA A 185 -10.40 4.57 44.95
CA ALA A 185 -11.39 3.54 45.18
C ALA A 185 -11.49 2.50 44.05
N GLU A 186 -11.23 2.89 42.80
CA GLU A 186 -11.41 2.02 41.64
C GLU A 186 -10.41 2.36 40.53
N PRO A 187 -9.91 1.37 39.76
CA PRO A 187 -9.05 1.58 38.59
C PRO A 187 -9.69 2.50 37.54
N SER A 188 -11.02 2.55 37.44
CA SER A 188 -11.77 3.43 36.57
C SER A 188 -11.50 4.94 36.80
N ASP A 189 -11.06 5.31 38.01
CA ASP A 189 -10.70 6.69 38.32
C ASP A 189 -9.49 7.19 37.53
N TYR A 190 -8.61 6.31 37.12
CA TYR A 190 -7.45 6.65 36.28
C TYR A 190 -7.82 6.85 34.81
N ALA A 191 -8.82 6.13 34.35
CA ALA A 191 -9.30 6.21 32.98
C ALA A 191 -10.23 7.40 32.75
N SER A 192 -10.79 7.99 33.82
CA SER A 192 -11.68 9.12 33.71
C SER A 192 -10.94 10.40 33.28
N LYS A 193 -11.65 11.31 32.61
CA LYS A 193 -11.10 12.59 32.18
C LYS A 193 -10.59 13.41 33.37
N ASP A 194 -11.24 13.27 34.52
CA ASP A 194 -10.99 14.01 35.74
C ASP A 194 -10.21 13.21 36.79
N GLY A 195 -9.81 11.96 36.49
CA GLY A 195 -9.01 11.12 37.35
C GLY A 195 -7.60 11.65 37.61
N ASP A 196 -6.99 11.22 38.72
CA ASP A 196 -5.62 11.60 39.08
C ASP A 196 -4.59 10.89 38.19
N LYS A 197 -4.36 11.47 37.03
CA LYS A 197 -3.44 10.94 36.03
C LYS A 197 -1.96 11.01 36.47
N ALA A 198 -1.62 11.81 37.44
CA ALA A 198 -0.26 11.84 38.01
C ALA A 198 0.11 10.55 38.74
N PHE A 199 -0.87 9.74 39.08
CA PHE A 199 -0.67 8.43 39.68
C PHE A 199 -0.17 7.38 38.66
N LEU A 200 -0.56 7.49 37.41
CA LEU A 200 -0.09 6.61 36.34
C LEU A 200 1.18 7.16 35.71
N THR A 201 2.34 6.70 36.17
CA THR A 201 3.64 7.17 35.68
C THR A 201 3.80 7.01 34.17
N SER A 202 3.30 5.93 33.59
CA SER A 202 3.33 5.71 32.14
C SER A 202 2.45 6.71 31.38
N TRP A 203 1.30 7.05 31.92
CA TRP A 203 0.41 8.06 31.34
C TRP A 203 1.01 9.46 31.45
N ALA A 204 1.51 9.83 32.65
CA ALA A 204 2.17 11.11 32.88
C ALA A 204 3.43 11.29 32.02
N ALA A 205 4.11 10.19 31.67
CA ALA A 205 5.22 10.20 30.72
C ALA A 205 4.79 10.28 29.24
N GLY A 206 3.49 10.38 28.96
CA GLY A 206 2.96 10.45 27.61
C GLY A 206 2.97 9.12 26.85
N ASN A 207 2.97 7.99 27.55
CA ASN A 207 2.84 6.69 26.92
C ASN A 207 1.42 6.51 26.38
N THR A 208 1.28 6.51 25.06
CA THR A 208 0.00 6.35 24.37
C THR A 208 -0.70 5.02 24.69
N LEU A 209 0.05 3.99 25.09
CA LEU A 209 -0.51 2.70 25.52
C LEU A 209 -1.20 2.78 26.89
N ALA A 210 -0.85 3.77 27.69
CA ALA A 210 -1.46 3.98 29.01
C ALA A 210 -2.71 4.90 28.95
N ASP A 211 -3.05 5.44 27.78
CA ASP A 211 -4.23 6.27 27.61
C ASP A 211 -5.34 5.48 26.87
N PRO A 212 -6.38 5.01 27.61
CA PRO A 212 -7.48 4.26 27.03
C PRO A 212 -8.22 5.01 25.92
N ALA A 213 -8.29 6.33 26.01
CA ALA A 213 -8.93 7.15 24.99
C ALA A 213 -8.16 7.14 23.66
N LEU A 214 -6.86 6.96 23.72
CA LEU A 214 -6.01 6.82 22.52
C LEU A 214 -5.98 5.36 22.00
N GLN A 215 -6.02 4.37 22.89
CA GLN A 215 -6.05 2.96 22.52
C GLN A 215 -7.37 2.52 21.89
N ALA A 216 -8.49 2.95 22.43
CA ALA A 216 -9.81 2.48 22.03
C ALA A 216 -10.21 2.87 20.61
N GLN A 217 -9.48 3.74 19.96
CA GLN A 217 -9.87 4.31 18.67
C GLN A 217 -8.93 3.99 17.51
N ARG A 218 -7.73 3.42 17.75
CA ARG A 218 -6.70 3.36 16.71
C ARG A 218 -5.84 2.11 16.81
N SER A 219 -5.83 1.33 15.76
CA SER A 219 -4.87 0.24 15.55
C SER A 219 -3.64 0.70 14.73
N VAL A 220 -3.58 1.97 14.32
CA VAL A 220 -2.50 2.57 13.54
C VAL A 220 -1.93 3.78 14.24
N GLU A 221 -0.62 3.86 14.30
CA GLU A 221 0.13 5.02 14.77
C GLU A 221 0.76 5.75 13.58
N LYS A 222 0.52 7.06 13.50
CA LYS A 222 1.23 7.95 12.58
C LYS A 222 2.53 8.41 13.22
N LEU A 223 3.63 8.18 12.53
CA LEU A 223 4.99 8.48 12.97
C LEU A 223 5.69 9.35 11.92
N GLN A 224 6.70 10.07 12.34
CA GLN A 224 7.63 10.80 11.46
C GLN A 224 9.07 10.37 11.74
N ALA A 225 9.90 10.36 10.70
CA ALA A 225 11.31 10.07 10.84
C ALA A 225 12.17 10.92 9.86
N ARG A 226 13.39 11.21 10.29
CA ARG A 226 14.39 12.02 9.55
C ARG A 226 15.75 11.33 9.55
N GLY A 227 15.75 10.00 9.47
CA GLY A 227 16.90 9.12 9.59
C GLY A 227 16.80 8.18 10.78
N PHE A 228 17.79 7.31 10.92
CA PHE A 228 17.85 6.33 11.98
C PHE A 228 17.84 6.95 13.38
N GLY A 229 17.02 6.43 14.27
CA GLY A 229 16.91 6.89 15.66
C GLY A 229 16.10 8.17 15.86
N SER A 230 15.52 8.73 14.80
CA SER A 230 14.75 9.98 14.86
C SER A 230 13.24 9.77 14.87
N ILE A 231 12.77 8.52 14.90
CA ILE A 231 11.33 8.23 14.85
C ILE A 231 10.61 8.83 16.05
N ALA A 232 9.52 9.54 15.79
CA ALA A 232 8.66 10.14 16.79
C ALA A 232 7.18 9.97 16.39
N ALA A 233 6.30 9.77 17.37
CA ALA A 233 4.87 9.79 17.14
C ALA A 233 4.40 11.20 16.75
N ALA A 234 3.48 11.28 15.81
CA ALA A 234 2.76 12.51 15.56
C ALA A 234 1.91 12.88 16.80
N ALA A 235 1.66 14.15 16.98
CA ALA A 235 0.81 14.62 18.08
C ALA A 235 -0.57 13.94 18.05
N PRO A 236 -1.24 13.76 19.19
CA PRO A 236 -2.49 13.02 19.28
C PRO A 236 -3.59 13.54 18.34
N ASP A 237 -3.67 14.84 18.13
CA ASP A 237 -4.62 15.50 17.23
C ASP A 237 -4.29 15.29 15.73
N ARG A 238 -3.11 14.77 15.43
CA ARG A 238 -2.63 14.46 14.07
C ARG A 238 -2.60 12.96 13.75
N GLN A 239 -3.07 12.15 14.67
CA GLN A 239 -3.22 10.71 14.46
C GLN A 239 -4.47 10.45 13.62
N ASP A 240 -4.34 10.34 12.29
CA ASP A 240 -5.43 10.34 11.31
C ASP A 240 -5.56 9.02 10.52
N GLY A 241 -4.73 8.03 10.85
CA GLY A 241 -4.79 6.68 10.30
C GLY A 241 -5.85 5.83 10.99
N GLU A 242 -6.48 4.94 10.23
CA GLU A 242 -7.42 3.92 10.71
C GLU A 242 -7.01 2.57 10.15
N ALA A 243 -7.17 1.50 10.92
CA ALA A 243 -6.97 0.17 10.38
C ALA A 243 -7.88 -0.87 11.05
N THR A 244 -8.19 -1.89 10.26
CA THR A 244 -8.83 -3.13 10.70
C THR A 244 -8.01 -4.29 10.15
N ALA A 245 -7.76 -5.30 10.95
CA ALA A 245 -7.06 -6.49 10.48
C ALA A 245 -7.69 -7.76 11.03
N VAL A 246 -7.54 -8.83 10.30
CA VAL A 246 -7.96 -10.18 10.67
C VAL A 246 -6.83 -11.16 10.39
N TRP A 247 -6.57 -12.05 11.34
CA TRP A 247 -5.71 -13.20 11.14
C TRP A 247 -6.56 -14.44 10.88
N LYS A 248 -6.27 -15.13 9.80
CA LYS A 248 -7.02 -16.30 9.38
C LYS A 248 -6.13 -17.22 8.55
N ASP A 249 -6.20 -18.51 8.82
CA ASP A 249 -5.53 -19.56 8.03
C ASP A 249 -4.01 -19.32 7.84
N GLY A 250 -3.33 -18.83 8.88
CA GLY A 250 -1.88 -18.56 8.86
C GLY A 250 -1.50 -17.35 8.01
N ALA A 251 -2.38 -16.35 7.95
CA ALA A 251 -2.13 -15.08 7.27
C ALA A 251 -2.83 -13.92 7.98
N TRP A 252 -2.20 -12.78 8.01
CA TRP A 252 -2.84 -11.52 8.32
C TRP A 252 -3.39 -10.87 7.06
N MET A 253 -4.54 -10.26 7.19
CA MET A 253 -5.13 -9.34 6.23
C MET A 253 -5.47 -8.05 6.95
N ALA A 254 -4.82 -6.96 6.60
CA ALA A 254 -5.02 -5.64 7.21
C ALA A 254 -5.45 -4.62 6.16
N VAL A 255 -6.39 -3.76 6.50
CA VAL A 255 -6.71 -2.54 5.76
C VAL A 255 -6.18 -1.37 6.55
N VAL A 256 -5.32 -0.58 5.95
CA VAL A 256 -4.84 0.70 6.50
C VAL A 256 -5.39 1.81 5.65
N SER A 257 -6.20 2.67 6.25
CA SER A 257 -6.86 3.81 5.61
C SER A 257 -6.30 5.12 6.15
N ILE A 258 -5.89 5.99 5.24
CA ILE A 258 -5.26 7.28 5.55
C ILE A 258 -5.94 8.41 4.78
N PRO A 259 -5.93 9.65 5.27
CA PRO A 259 -6.40 10.79 4.50
C PRO A 259 -5.59 10.98 3.22
N ARG A 260 -6.24 11.32 2.12
CA ARG A 260 -5.54 11.71 0.89
C ARG A 260 -4.83 13.06 1.04
N ALA A 261 -5.41 13.98 1.80
CA ALA A 261 -4.78 15.24 2.15
C ALA A 261 -3.79 15.00 3.30
N GLN A 262 -2.52 15.14 3.02
CA GLN A 262 -1.42 15.11 3.97
C GLN A 262 -0.96 16.54 4.30
N GLU A 263 -0.12 16.70 5.32
CA GLU A 263 0.35 18.02 5.76
C GLU A 263 1.04 18.83 4.65
N GLN A 264 1.83 18.18 3.81
CA GLN A 264 2.66 18.84 2.79
C GLN A 264 2.28 18.50 1.36
N PHE A 265 1.37 17.54 1.14
CA PHE A 265 0.92 17.15 -0.18
C PHE A 265 -0.45 16.47 -0.13
N THR A 266 -1.04 16.24 -1.29
CA THR A 266 -2.26 15.44 -1.43
C THR A 266 -1.98 14.30 -2.39
N PHE A 267 -2.43 13.09 -2.08
CA PHE A 267 -2.47 12.00 -3.03
C PHE A 267 -3.47 12.35 -4.14
N ALA A 268 -2.96 12.97 -5.20
CA ALA A 268 -3.79 13.42 -6.32
C ALA A 268 -3.86 12.34 -7.41
N ARG A 269 -4.94 12.38 -8.20
CA ARG A 269 -5.09 11.54 -9.40
C ARG A 269 -3.98 11.85 -10.39
N GLY A 270 -3.47 10.84 -11.07
CA GLY A 270 -2.38 10.98 -12.03
C GLY A 270 -1.00 11.24 -11.43
N GLN A 271 -0.90 11.44 -10.12
CA GLN A 271 0.39 11.54 -9.43
C GLN A 271 0.87 10.18 -8.98
N THR A 272 2.18 10.02 -9.00
CA THR A 272 2.86 8.84 -8.48
C THR A 272 3.62 9.22 -7.20
N VAL A 273 3.36 8.49 -6.12
CA VAL A 273 3.97 8.72 -4.81
C VAL A 273 4.77 7.48 -4.41
N PRO A 274 6.03 7.61 -3.98
CA PRO A 274 6.78 6.49 -3.43
C PRO A 274 6.12 5.94 -2.16
N VAL A 275 6.09 4.61 -2.03
CA VAL A 275 5.63 3.88 -0.84
C VAL A 275 6.60 2.76 -0.54
N ALA A 276 6.97 2.58 0.73
CA ALA A 276 7.74 1.44 1.21
C ALA A 276 7.00 0.74 2.34
N PHE A 277 7.37 -0.51 2.59
CA PHE A 277 6.70 -1.37 3.54
C PHE A 277 7.70 -1.94 4.54
N ALA A 278 7.25 -2.13 5.78
CA ALA A 278 8.00 -2.84 6.80
C ALA A 278 7.06 -3.76 7.57
N ALA A 279 7.56 -4.95 7.95
CA ALA A 279 6.79 -5.92 8.70
C ALA A 279 7.61 -6.50 9.86
N TRP A 280 6.93 -6.83 10.95
CA TRP A 280 7.47 -7.43 12.16
C TRP A 280 6.66 -8.68 12.50
N ASP A 281 7.36 -9.75 12.82
CA ASP A 281 6.82 -11.02 13.27
C ASP A 281 7.08 -11.15 14.79
N GLY A 282 6.00 -11.10 15.57
CA GLY A 282 6.05 -11.18 17.03
C GLY A 282 6.63 -12.49 17.54
N ALA A 283 6.31 -13.62 16.90
CA ALA A 283 6.85 -14.92 17.23
C ALA A 283 8.38 -15.00 17.09
N GLN A 284 8.94 -14.20 16.18
CA GLN A 284 10.39 -14.05 15.97
C GLN A 284 11.01 -12.94 16.83
N ARG A 285 10.26 -12.37 17.77
CA ARG A 285 10.66 -11.28 18.66
C ARG A 285 11.14 -10.02 17.92
N GLU A 286 10.59 -9.78 16.75
CA GLU A 286 10.95 -8.63 15.94
C GLU A 286 10.37 -7.34 16.54
N ARG A 287 11.20 -6.30 16.64
CA ARG A 287 10.82 -4.97 17.14
C ARG A 287 11.80 -3.91 16.67
N GLY A 288 11.35 -2.69 16.56
CA GLY A 288 12.18 -1.54 16.20
C GLY A 288 12.94 -1.75 14.89
N ALA A 289 14.27 -1.86 14.96
CA ALA A 289 15.11 -2.10 13.78
C ALA A 289 15.10 -3.56 13.29
N GLU A 290 14.73 -4.51 14.14
CA GLU A 290 14.61 -5.93 13.76
C GLU A 290 13.29 -6.13 13.00
N LYS A 291 13.34 -6.07 11.67
CA LYS A 291 12.17 -6.12 10.79
C LYS A 291 12.55 -6.56 9.39
N ALA A 292 11.55 -6.92 8.62
CA ALA A 292 11.64 -7.04 7.17
C ALA A 292 11.20 -5.73 6.50
N ILE A 293 11.90 -5.30 5.44
CA ILE A 293 11.65 -4.02 4.73
C ILE A 293 11.65 -4.21 3.23
N SER A 294 10.89 -3.38 2.52
CA SER A 294 11.00 -3.23 1.06
C SER A 294 11.91 -2.06 0.69
N THR A 295 12.26 -1.96 -0.58
CA THR A 295 12.67 -0.71 -1.21
C THR A 295 11.43 0.13 -1.55
N TRP A 296 11.62 1.30 -2.17
CA TRP A 296 10.51 2.09 -2.69
C TRP A 296 9.80 1.39 -3.84
N TYR A 297 8.48 1.30 -3.72
CA TYR A 297 7.53 1.06 -4.78
C TYR A 297 6.81 2.36 -5.11
N PHE A 298 5.94 2.35 -6.11
CA PHE A 298 5.24 3.54 -6.53
C PHE A 298 3.72 3.32 -6.46
N LEU A 299 3.03 4.23 -5.82
CA LEU A 299 1.57 4.27 -5.74
C LEU A 299 1.06 5.33 -6.69
N SER A 300 0.12 4.98 -7.54
CA SER A 300 -0.58 5.90 -8.43
C SER A 300 -2.08 5.76 -8.25
N LEU A 301 -2.80 6.88 -8.21
CA LEU A 301 -4.26 6.87 -8.18
C LEU A 301 -4.80 6.84 -9.62
N GLU A 302 -5.75 5.94 -9.87
CA GLU A 302 -6.42 5.82 -11.15
C GLU A 302 -7.10 7.15 -11.53
N GLU A 303 -6.91 7.56 -12.78
CA GLU A 303 -7.72 8.64 -13.35
C GLU A 303 -8.98 8.03 -13.95
N PRO A 304 -10.18 8.40 -13.46
CA PRO A 304 -11.41 7.95 -14.10
C PRO A 304 -11.43 8.44 -15.54
N VAL A 305 -11.59 7.53 -16.48
CA VAL A 305 -11.72 7.89 -17.88
C VAL A 305 -13.01 8.69 -18.07
N GLY A 306 -12.89 9.96 -18.36
CA GLY A 306 -14.04 10.84 -18.54
C GLY A 306 -14.93 10.36 -19.71
N VAL A 307 -16.24 10.50 -19.55
CA VAL A 307 -17.22 10.14 -20.59
C VAL A 307 -16.88 10.79 -21.93
N VAL A 308 -16.27 11.96 -21.93
CA VAL A 308 -15.81 12.69 -23.12
C VAL A 308 -14.82 11.86 -23.96
N THR A 309 -13.97 11.05 -23.33
CA THR A 309 -12.99 10.19 -24.02
C THR A 309 -13.66 9.15 -24.92
N TYR A 310 -14.85 8.69 -24.55
CA TYR A 310 -15.63 7.75 -25.35
C TYR A 310 -16.64 8.47 -26.26
N ALA A 311 -17.19 9.60 -25.83
CA ALA A 311 -18.17 10.35 -26.58
C ALA A 311 -17.54 11.09 -27.76
N ALA A 312 -16.35 11.64 -27.64
CA ALA A 312 -15.71 12.42 -28.71
C ALA A 312 -15.47 11.62 -29.99
N PRO A 313 -14.94 10.37 -29.98
CA PRO A 313 -14.83 9.57 -31.21
C PRO A 313 -16.19 9.26 -31.84
N LEU A 314 -17.20 8.95 -31.02
CA LEU A 314 -18.55 8.64 -31.51
C LEU A 314 -19.19 9.85 -32.16
N LEU A 315 -19.05 11.03 -31.58
CA LEU A 315 -19.53 12.27 -32.14
C LEU A 315 -18.80 12.64 -33.45
N ALA A 316 -17.50 12.38 -33.53
CA ALA A 316 -16.74 12.59 -34.76
C ALA A 316 -17.23 11.69 -35.89
N VAL A 317 -17.45 10.39 -35.62
CA VAL A 317 -17.98 9.43 -36.59
C VAL A 317 -19.40 9.83 -37.02
N ALA A 318 -20.26 10.21 -36.09
CA ALA A 318 -21.60 10.69 -36.39
C ALA A 318 -21.60 11.97 -37.25
N GLY A 319 -20.67 12.90 -36.97
CA GLY A 319 -20.48 14.11 -37.77
C GLY A 319 -20.07 13.83 -39.22
N VAL A 320 -19.08 12.93 -39.41
CA VAL A 320 -18.64 12.49 -40.73
C VAL A 320 -19.80 11.84 -41.48
N ALA A 321 -20.52 10.91 -40.88
CA ALA A 321 -21.67 10.24 -41.49
C ALA A 321 -22.78 11.24 -41.87
N ALA A 322 -23.05 12.26 -41.08
CA ALA A 322 -24.01 13.29 -41.36
C ALA A 322 -23.61 14.15 -42.58
N VAL A 323 -22.32 14.49 -42.69
CA VAL A 323 -21.79 15.24 -43.85
C VAL A 323 -21.88 14.41 -45.12
N GLU A 324 -21.53 13.13 -45.07
CA GLU A 324 -21.65 12.21 -46.23
C GLU A 324 -23.10 12.04 -46.66
N LEU A 325 -24.03 11.84 -45.74
CA LEU A 325 -25.45 11.71 -46.02
C LEU A 325 -26.02 13.03 -46.65
N ALA A 326 -25.61 14.19 -46.15
CA ALA A 326 -26.00 15.47 -46.70
C ALA A 326 -25.44 15.66 -48.12
N GLY A 327 -24.17 15.24 -48.32
CA GLY A 327 -23.55 15.24 -49.66
C GLY A 327 -24.29 14.34 -50.67
N LEU A 328 -24.61 13.12 -50.25
CA LEU A 328 -25.38 12.17 -51.07
C LEU A 328 -26.79 12.69 -51.39
N ARG A 329 -27.48 13.29 -50.43
CA ARG A 329 -28.80 13.91 -50.67
C ARG A 329 -28.72 15.05 -51.67
N ARG A 330 -27.71 15.94 -51.60
CA ARG A 330 -27.47 17.02 -52.55
C ARG A 330 -27.18 16.49 -53.97
N LEU A 331 -26.36 15.44 -54.09
CA LEU A 331 -26.05 14.81 -55.38
C LEU A 331 -27.27 14.15 -56.00
N ARG A 332 -28.12 13.46 -55.21
CA ARG A 332 -29.38 12.89 -55.68
C ARG A 332 -30.36 13.96 -56.14
N ALA A 333 -30.50 15.05 -55.40
CA ALA A 333 -31.35 16.19 -55.81
C ALA A 333 -30.88 16.81 -57.09
N ARG A 334 -29.58 16.98 -57.35
CA ARG A 334 -29.03 17.50 -58.59
C ARG A 334 -29.29 16.57 -59.82
N ARG A 335 -29.13 15.21 -59.57
CA ARG A 335 -29.46 14.24 -60.62
C ARG A 335 -30.93 14.19 -60.96
N GLY A 336 -31.84 14.30 -59.99
CA GLY A 336 -33.30 14.39 -60.24
C GLY A 336 -33.73 15.63 -61.01
N ALA A 337 -33.06 16.75 -60.81
CA ALA A 337 -33.31 18.00 -61.58
C ALA A 337 -32.81 17.93 -63.02
N GLN A 338 -31.82 17.07 -63.35
CA GLN A 338 -31.34 16.92 -64.75
C GLN A 338 -32.14 15.91 -65.55
N THR A 339 -32.91 15.01 -64.94
CA THR A 339 -33.74 14.01 -65.63
C THR A 339 -35.22 14.44 -65.80
N GLY A 340 -35.65 15.54 -65.21
CA GLY A 340 -37.03 16.06 -65.30
C GLY A 340 -37.21 17.18 -66.29
N GLY A 341 -36.21 17.47 -67.11
CA GLY A 341 -36.24 18.55 -68.13
C GLY A 341 -36.06 18.07 -69.58
N ALA A 342 -36.57 16.85 -69.94
CA ALA A 342 -36.58 16.34 -71.28
C ALA A 342 -38.01 16.04 -71.72
#